data_bdfeed4dd9a590dc718a7586f2e9ee6f
#
_entry.id   bdfeed4dd9a590dc718a7586f2e9ee6f
#
_cell.length_a   1.000
_cell.length_b   1.000
_cell.length_c   1.000
_cell.angle_alpha   90.00
_cell.angle_beta   90.00
_cell.angle_gamma   90.00
#
_symmetry.space_group_name_H-M   'P 1'
#
loop_
_entity.id
_entity.type
_entity.pdbx_description
1 polymer ?
#
loop_
_entity_poly.entity_id
_entity_poly.type
_entity_poly.pdbx_seq_one_letter_code
_entity_poly.pdbx_strand_id
1 'polypeptide(L)'
;MQAKRLINRKQSGFTLIEVMVVIVILGILAVLVVPNVLGRADKAKVDSTKLALSNVAGALDQYKVDNGHYPTPAEGGLEALVKQPESVKNWVPGGYLKGGYPKDSWENNLQYNQPGSEGRSYDLYSFGADGKPGGEGLDADIYYSEQ
;
A
#
# COMPACT_ATOMS: atom_id res chain seq x y z
N MET A 1 13.54 8.39 -74.39
CA MET A 1 12.34 8.48 -73.57
C MET A 1 12.19 7.19 -72.74
N GLN A 2 12.50 7.23 -71.44
CA GLN A 2 12.33 6.07 -70.56
C GLN A 2 11.00 6.17 -69.87
N ALA A 3 10.13 5.19 -70.09
CA ALA A 3 8.84 5.10 -69.41
C ALA A 3 9.04 4.62 -67.95
N LYS A 4 8.68 5.48 -67.00
CA LYS A 4 8.68 5.15 -65.55
C LYS A 4 7.55 4.18 -65.25
N ARG A 5 7.85 2.90 -64.97
CA ARG A 5 6.88 1.91 -64.49
C ARG A 5 6.43 2.32 -63.08
N LEU A 6 5.21 2.81 -62.96
CA LEU A 6 4.56 2.99 -61.66
C LEU A 6 4.23 1.61 -61.06
N ILE A 7 4.93 1.25 -60.02
CA ILE A 7 4.62 0.03 -59.23
C ILE A 7 3.39 0.37 -58.41
N ASN A 8 2.23 -0.14 -58.83
CA ASN A 8 0.98 -0.03 -58.10
C ASN A 8 1.06 -0.99 -56.87
N ARG A 9 1.44 -0.48 -55.70
CA ARG A 9 1.36 -1.22 -54.44
C ARG A 9 -0.12 -1.39 -54.09
N LYS A 10 -0.64 -2.60 -54.26
CA LYS A 10 -1.94 -2.98 -53.73
C LYS A 10 -1.90 -2.77 -52.22
N GLN A 11 -2.61 -1.80 -51.70
CA GLN A 11 -2.92 -1.67 -50.29
C GLN A 11 -3.94 -2.77 -49.95
N SER A 12 -3.50 -3.86 -49.31
CA SER A 12 -4.39 -4.84 -48.72
C SER A 12 -4.89 -4.26 -47.40
N GLY A 13 -6.15 -3.88 -47.31
CA GLY A 13 -6.81 -3.54 -46.06
C GLY A 13 -7.16 -4.82 -45.28
N PHE A 14 -7.22 -4.69 -43.96
CA PHE A 14 -7.68 -5.76 -43.09
C PHE A 14 -9.13 -6.16 -43.40
N THR A 15 -9.43 -7.45 -43.40
CA THR A 15 -10.80 -7.94 -43.56
C THR A 15 -11.56 -7.84 -42.23
N LEU A 16 -12.89 -7.66 -42.32
CA LEU A 16 -13.76 -7.62 -41.13
C LEU A 16 -13.61 -8.90 -40.29
N ILE A 17 -13.51 -10.07 -40.94
CA ILE A 17 -13.33 -11.34 -40.27
C ILE A 17 -12.01 -11.45 -39.50
N GLU A 18 -10.94 -10.88 -40.05
CA GLU A 18 -9.62 -10.87 -39.43
C GLU A 18 -9.63 -10.08 -38.10
N VAL A 19 -10.31 -8.93 -38.09
CA VAL A 19 -10.50 -8.15 -36.85
C VAL A 19 -11.40 -8.90 -35.86
N MET A 20 -12.49 -9.53 -36.33
CA MET A 20 -13.38 -10.31 -35.46
C MET A 20 -12.65 -11.50 -34.79
N VAL A 21 -11.81 -12.21 -35.52
CA VAL A 21 -11.02 -13.32 -34.97
C VAL A 21 -10.04 -12.81 -33.90
N VAL A 22 -9.37 -11.69 -34.14
CA VAL A 22 -8.44 -11.08 -33.18
C VAL A 22 -9.14 -10.69 -31.88
N ILE A 23 -10.30 -10.02 -31.94
CA ILE A 23 -11.03 -9.65 -30.73
C ILE A 23 -11.56 -10.86 -29.94
N VAL A 24 -11.95 -11.94 -30.61
CA VAL A 24 -12.36 -13.18 -29.96
C VAL A 24 -11.18 -13.81 -29.22
N ILE A 25 -10.01 -13.91 -29.87
CA ILE A 25 -8.80 -14.46 -29.25
C ILE A 25 -8.36 -13.59 -28.06
N LEU A 26 -8.36 -12.27 -28.19
CA LEU A 26 -8.04 -11.36 -27.09
C LEU A 26 -9.03 -11.50 -25.92
N GLY A 27 -10.32 -11.68 -26.21
CA GLY A 27 -11.36 -11.95 -25.21
C GLY A 27 -11.10 -13.23 -24.42
N ILE A 28 -10.74 -14.33 -25.09
CA ILE A 28 -10.40 -15.59 -24.43
C ILE A 28 -9.13 -15.44 -23.56
N LEU A 29 -8.10 -14.78 -24.05
CA LEU A 29 -6.86 -14.56 -23.31
C LEU A 29 -7.08 -13.64 -22.09
N ALA A 30 -7.93 -12.64 -22.19
CA ALA A 30 -8.25 -11.73 -21.09
C ALA A 30 -8.86 -12.49 -19.90
N VAL A 31 -9.75 -13.45 -20.13
CA VAL A 31 -10.39 -14.28 -19.07
C VAL A 31 -9.36 -15.08 -18.28
N LEU A 32 -8.28 -15.54 -18.92
CA LEU A 32 -7.23 -16.35 -18.27
C LEU A 32 -6.21 -15.51 -17.48
N VAL A 33 -5.97 -14.27 -17.90
CA VAL A 33 -4.89 -13.42 -17.36
C VAL A 33 -5.39 -12.56 -16.20
N VAL A 34 -6.57 -11.99 -16.29
CA VAL A 34 -7.10 -11.02 -15.31
C VAL A 34 -7.14 -11.54 -13.87
N PRO A 35 -7.64 -12.76 -13.57
CA PRO A 35 -7.71 -13.23 -12.17
C PRO A 35 -6.35 -13.39 -11.51
N ASN A 36 -5.32 -13.79 -12.23
CA ASN A 36 -3.97 -13.98 -11.71
C ASN A 36 -3.27 -12.64 -11.35
N VAL A 37 -3.56 -11.59 -12.11
CA VAL A 37 -2.97 -10.26 -11.88
C VAL A 37 -3.61 -9.59 -10.67
N LEU A 38 -4.93 -9.69 -10.51
CA LEU A 38 -5.66 -9.11 -9.38
C LEU A 38 -5.20 -9.72 -8.05
N GLY A 39 -5.11 -11.04 -7.94
CA GLY A 39 -4.65 -11.70 -6.71
C GLY A 39 -3.22 -11.36 -6.31
N ARG A 40 -2.33 -11.06 -7.27
CA ARG A 40 -0.96 -10.60 -6.99
C ARG A 40 -0.93 -9.15 -6.52
N ALA A 41 -1.77 -8.28 -7.09
CA ALA A 41 -1.87 -6.88 -6.66
C ALA A 41 -2.40 -6.79 -5.23
N ASP A 42 -3.38 -7.60 -4.88
CA ASP A 42 -3.97 -7.68 -3.54
C ASP A 42 -2.94 -8.15 -2.51
N LYS A 43 -2.20 -9.21 -2.82
CA LYS A 43 -1.11 -9.67 -1.97
C LYS A 43 -0.03 -8.59 -1.79
N ALA A 44 0.34 -7.89 -2.85
CA ALA A 44 1.32 -6.82 -2.79
C ALA A 44 0.88 -5.68 -1.85
N LYS A 45 -0.42 -5.35 -1.81
CA LYS A 45 -0.96 -4.36 -0.85
C LYS A 45 -0.85 -4.83 0.59
N VAL A 46 -1.17 -6.10 0.88
CA VAL A 46 -1.00 -6.69 2.22
C VAL A 46 0.47 -6.66 2.64
N ASP A 47 1.38 -7.10 1.78
CA ASP A 47 2.82 -7.12 2.08
C ASP A 47 3.38 -5.69 2.27
N SER A 48 2.93 -4.73 1.47
CA SER A 48 3.28 -3.32 1.62
C SER A 48 2.75 -2.71 2.91
N THR A 49 1.54 -3.09 3.34
CA THR A 49 0.98 -2.67 4.64
C THR A 49 1.79 -3.22 5.81
N LYS A 50 2.20 -4.49 5.75
CA LYS A 50 3.09 -5.08 6.76
C LYS A 50 4.43 -4.35 6.85
N LEU A 51 4.98 -3.96 5.70
CA LEU A 51 6.22 -3.17 5.66
C LEU A 51 6.00 -1.77 6.28
N ALA A 52 4.87 -1.12 6.00
CA ALA A 52 4.52 0.15 6.61
C ALA A 52 4.40 0.04 8.13
N LEU A 53 3.75 -1.00 8.65
CA LEU A 53 3.68 -1.30 10.08
C LEU A 53 5.07 -1.49 10.70
N SER A 54 5.96 -2.24 10.06
CA SER A 54 7.34 -2.43 10.51
C SER A 54 8.14 -1.13 10.54
N ASN A 55 7.97 -0.27 9.55
CA ASN A 55 8.63 1.05 9.52
C ASN A 55 8.13 1.95 10.65
N VAL A 56 6.83 1.93 10.94
CA VAL A 56 6.24 2.69 12.06
C VAL A 56 6.72 2.13 13.40
N ALA A 57 6.80 0.81 13.55
CA ALA A 57 7.35 0.18 14.76
C ALA A 57 8.81 0.60 15.01
N GLY A 58 9.65 0.62 13.98
CA GLY A 58 11.02 1.15 14.09
C GLY A 58 11.07 2.62 14.52
N ALA A 59 10.15 3.44 14.03
CA ALA A 59 10.04 4.85 14.45
C ALA A 59 9.56 4.99 15.91
N LEU A 60 8.64 4.11 16.36
CA LEU A 60 8.20 4.04 17.76
C LEU A 60 9.36 3.65 18.69
N ASP A 61 10.19 2.69 18.29
CA ASP A 61 11.37 2.29 19.06
C ASP A 61 12.39 3.41 19.16
N GLN A 62 12.64 4.14 18.08
CA GLN A 62 13.51 5.30 18.09
C GLN A 62 12.95 6.40 19.01
N TYR A 63 11.66 6.67 18.96
CA TYR A 63 11.02 7.63 19.87
C TYR A 63 11.21 7.21 21.34
N LYS A 64 11.04 5.91 21.66
CA LYS A 64 11.25 5.37 23.00
C LYS A 64 12.70 5.51 23.46
N VAL A 65 13.67 5.29 22.57
CA VAL A 65 15.10 5.49 22.89
C VAL A 65 15.38 6.93 23.31
N ASP A 66 14.80 7.91 22.60
CA ASP A 66 15.05 9.32 22.83
C ASP A 66 14.27 9.87 24.03
N ASN A 67 13.07 9.34 24.31
CA ASN A 67 12.14 9.89 25.31
C ASN A 67 11.89 8.97 26.51
N GLY A 68 12.37 7.72 26.48
CA GLY A 68 12.23 6.74 27.56
C GLY A 68 10.88 5.99 27.58
N HIS A 69 9.94 6.35 26.73
CA HIS A 69 8.60 5.74 26.62
C HIS A 69 8.07 5.82 25.19
N TYR A 70 7.08 4.99 24.87
CA TYR A 70 6.34 5.09 23.61
C TYR A 70 5.37 6.27 23.63
N PRO A 71 5.03 6.86 22.48
CA PRO A 71 4.08 7.98 22.43
C PRO A 71 2.76 7.63 23.13
N THR A 72 2.37 8.48 24.06
CA THR A 72 1.10 8.32 24.79
C THR A 72 -0.07 8.93 24.02
N PRO A 73 -1.33 8.57 24.32
CA PRO A 73 -2.50 9.23 23.75
C PRO A 73 -2.51 10.76 24.00
N ALA A 74 -1.98 11.20 25.14
CA ALA A 74 -1.87 12.62 25.49
C ALA A 74 -0.85 13.38 24.59
N GLU A 75 0.13 12.68 24.06
CA GLU A 75 1.12 13.21 23.11
C GLU A 75 0.64 13.11 21.66
N GLY A 76 -0.55 12.53 21.41
CA GLY A 76 -1.15 12.36 20.10
C GLY A 76 -0.86 11.02 19.44
N GLY A 77 -0.29 10.03 20.16
CA GLY A 77 -0.02 8.69 19.62
C GLY A 77 0.92 8.75 18.41
N LEU A 78 0.53 8.18 17.26
CA LEU A 78 1.36 8.19 16.03
C LEU A 78 1.64 9.60 15.47
N GLU A 79 0.79 10.59 15.78
CA GLU A 79 1.05 11.99 15.39
C GLU A 79 2.39 12.48 15.97
N ALA A 80 2.77 12.03 17.18
CA ALA A 80 4.03 12.36 17.82
C ALA A 80 5.28 11.92 17.04
N LEU A 81 5.14 10.99 16.10
CA LEU A 81 6.24 10.57 15.22
C LEU A 81 6.48 11.56 14.06
N VAL A 82 5.48 12.37 13.75
CA VAL A 82 5.47 13.29 12.59
C VAL A 82 5.61 14.74 13.04
N LYS A 83 4.97 15.08 14.16
CA LYS A 83 4.92 16.43 14.72
C LYS A 83 5.33 16.40 16.19
N GLN A 84 6.20 17.30 16.58
CA GLN A 84 6.66 17.41 17.97
C GLN A 84 5.51 17.76 18.90
N PRO A 85 5.21 16.90 19.92
CA PRO A 85 4.30 17.28 21.00
C PRO A 85 4.89 18.38 21.88
N GLU A 86 4.07 19.25 22.43
CA GLU A 86 4.54 20.35 23.32
C GLU A 86 5.23 19.85 24.60
N SER A 87 4.80 18.67 25.09
CA SER A 87 5.37 18.02 26.28
C SER A 87 6.72 17.37 26.05
N VAL A 88 7.12 17.13 24.79
CA VAL A 88 8.33 16.36 24.44
C VAL A 88 9.47 17.29 24.08
N LYS A 89 10.55 17.22 24.87
CA LYS A 89 11.75 18.05 24.67
C LYS A 89 12.79 17.40 23.76
N ASN A 90 12.95 16.08 23.86
CA ASN A 90 13.92 15.32 23.05
C ASN A 90 13.25 14.77 21.80
N TRP A 91 13.01 15.65 20.83
CA TRP A 91 12.38 15.26 19.58
C TRP A 91 13.33 15.49 18.40
N VAL A 92 13.38 14.52 17.48
CA VAL A 92 14.30 14.57 16.33
C VAL A 92 13.85 15.66 15.35
N PRO A 93 14.70 16.62 14.99
CA PRO A 93 14.36 17.60 13.97
C PRO A 93 13.96 16.95 12.65
N GLY A 94 12.75 17.21 12.17
CA GLY A 94 12.18 16.60 10.97
C GLY A 94 11.32 15.37 11.22
N GLY A 95 11.18 14.92 12.47
CA GLY A 95 10.32 13.80 12.86
C GLY A 95 10.95 12.42 12.70
N TYR A 96 10.32 11.43 13.29
CA TYR A 96 10.68 10.00 13.20
C TYR A 96 10.13 9.35 11.94
N LEU A 97 9.05 9.91 11.39
CA LEU A 97 8.46 9.51 10.12
C LEU A 97 8.37 10.71 9.17
N LYS A 98 8.62 10.44 7.89
CA LYS A 98 8.45 11.43 6.81
C LYS A 98 7.14 11.17 6.08
N GLY A 99 6.49 12.24 5.61
CA GLY A 99 5.33 12.11 4.73
C GLY A 99 3.96 12.22 5.41
N GLY A 100 3.89 12.64 6.68
CA GLY A 100 2.64 12.84 7.41
C GLY A 100 2.20 11.62 8.22
N TYR A 101 0.93 11.60 8.65
CA TYR A 101 0.38 10.51 9.45
C TYR A 101 0.50 9.17 8.70
N PRO A 102 0.98 8.09 9.36
CA PRO A 102 1.22 6.81 8.69
C PRO A 102 -0.08 6.14 8.25
N LYS A 103 -0.07 5.65 7.02
CA LYS A 103 -1.19 4.99 6.37
C LYS A 103 -0.82 3.61 5.84
N ASP A 104 -1.83 2.79 5.65
CA ASP A 104 -1.71 1.52 4.95
C ASP A 104 -1.73 1.68 3.41
N SER A 105 -1.70 0.56 2.69
CA SER A 105 -1.70 0.54 1.22
C SER A 105 -3.06 0.84 0.57
N TRP A 106 -4.09 1.02 1.37
CA TRP A 106 -5.43 1.44 0.95
C TRP A 106 -5.74 2.88 1.37
N GLU A 107 -4.72 3.64 1.82
CA GLU A 107 -4.82 5.02 2.30
C GLU A 107 -5.60 5.19 3.62
N ASN A 108 -5.88 4.12 4.36
CA ASN A 108 -6.47 4.18 5.69
C ASN A 108 -5.38 4.49 6.72
N ASN A 109 -5.70 5.29 7.72
CA ASN A 109 -4.79 5.60 8.81
C ASN A 109 -4.48 4.35 9.63
N LEU A 110 -3.21 4.12 9.95
CA LEU A 110 -2.82 3.06 10.88
C LEU A 110 -3.36 3.34 12.28
N GLN A 111 -3.68 2.27 12.99
CA GLN A 111 -4.23 2.32 14.34
C GLN A 111 -3.12 2.05 15.37
N TYR A 112 -3.20 2.74 16.50
CA TYR A 112 -2.23 2.64 17.57
C TYR A 112 -2.89 2.81 18.91
N ASN A 113 -2.62 1.88 19.83
CA ASN A 113 -3.08 1.94 21.20
C ASN A 113 -1.90 1.79 22.16
N GLN A 114 -1.77 2.70 23.12
CA GLN A 114 -0.77 2.64 24.16
C GLN A 114 -1.44 2.98 25.51
N PRO A 115 -1.38 2.10 26.51
CA PRO A 115 -0.76 0.77 26.47
C PRO A 115 -1.48 -0.22 25.54
N GLY A 116 -0.75 -1.23 25.05
CA GLY A 116 -1.30 -2.30 24.24
C GLY A 116 -2.14 -3.28 25.05
N SER A 117 -2.88 -4.12 24.36
CA SER A 117 -3.64 -5.23 24.94
C SER A 117 -2.71 -6.35 25.45
N GLU A 118 -3.22 -7.19 26.34
CA GLU A 118 -2.50 -8.38 26.84
C GLU A 118 -1.10 -8.11 27.43
N GLY A 119 -0.87 -6.89 27.96
CA GLY A 119 0.40 -6.50 28.57
C GLY A 119 1.48 -6.08 27.57
N ARG A 120 1.15 -5.92 26.29
CA ARG A 120 2.06 -5.38 25.28
C ARG A 120 2.31 -3.88 25.53
N SER A 121 3.46 -3.41 25.10
CA SER A 121 3.80 -1.98 25.22
C SER A 121 2.88 -1.10 24.41
N TYR A 122 2.46 -1.57 23.23
CA TYR A 122 1.48 -0.95 22.36
C TYR A 122 0.85 -1.97 21.41
N ASP A 123 -0.27 -1.61 20.80
CA ASP A 123 -0.84 -2.30 19.65
C ASP A 123 -0.71 -1.40 18.42
N LEU A 124 -0.24 -1.94 17.31
CA LEU A 124 -0.11 -1.25 16.03
C LEU A 124 -0.71 -2.14 14.93
N TYR A 125 -1.67 -1.62 14.17
CA TYR A 125 -2.40 -2.40 13.17
C TYR A 125 -3.07 -1.54 12.10
N SER A 126 -3.49 -2.18 11.01
CA SER A 126 -4.35 -1.65 9.97
C SER A 126 -5.69 -2.38 9.98
N PHE A 127 -6.77 -1.70 9.69
CA PHE A 127 -8.11 -2.30 9.49
C PHE A 127 -8.31 -2.94 8.10
N GLY A 128 -7.25 -3.11 7.32
CA GLY A 128 -7.36 -3.70 5.99
C GLY A 128 -7.99 -2.77 4.95
N ALA A 129 -8.49 -3.36 3.87
CA ALA A 129 -8.95 -2.61 2.69
C ALA A 129 -10.19 -1.75 2.94
N ASP A 130 -11.12 -2.21 3.76
CA ASP A 130 -12.37 -1.50 4.05
C ASP A 130 -12.25 -0.44 5.16
N GLY A 131 -11.10 -0.41 5.87
CA GLY A 131 -10.84 0.56 6.94
C GLY A 131 -11.73 0.39 8.17
N LYS A 132 -12.28 -0.81 8.42
CA LYS A 132 -13.18 -1.12 9.53
C LYS A 132 -12.64 -2.27 10.38
N PRO A 133 -12.94 -2.31 11.69
CA PRO A 133 -12.53 -3.42 12.56
C PRO A 133 -13.08 -4.77 12.10
N GLY A 134 -12.24 -5.80 12.11
CA GLY A 134 -12.60 -7.16 11.74
C GLY A 134 -12.45 -7.45 10.26
N GLY A 135 -13.39 -8.19 9.67
CA GLY A 135 -13.37 -8.56 8.25
C GLY A 135 -12.61 -9.86 7.96
N GLU A 136 -12.63 -10.25 6.69
CA GLU A 136 -11.95 -11.44 6.17
C GLU A 136 -11.16 -11.10 4.90
N GLY A 137 -10.14 -11.90 4.58
CA GLY A 137 -9.34 -11.73 3.38
C GLY A 137 -8.59 -10.40 3.35
N LEU A 138 -8.89 -9.52 2.39
CA LEU A 138 -8.27 -8.19 2.26
C LEU A 138 -8.81 -7.17 3.27
N ASP A 139 -10.01 -7.38 3.78
CA ASP A 139 -10.66 -6.54 4.78
C ASP A 139 -10.26 -6.94 6.20
N ALA A 140 -9.52 -8.03 6.39
CA ALA A 140 -9.06 -8.47 7.69
C ALA A 140 -8.05 -7.50 8.30
N ASP A 141 -8.13 -7.31 9.63
CA ASP A 141 -7.17 -6.53 10.39
C ASP A 141 -5.75 -7.11 10.26
N ILE A 142 -4.77 -6.26 10.02
CA ILE A 142 -3.35 -6.64 9.90
C ILE A 142 -2.60 -6.06 11.09
N TYR A 143 -2.20 -6.92 12.03
CA TYR A 143 -1.45 -6.52 13.21
C TYR A 143 0.06 -6.57 12.97
N TYR A 144 0.78 -5.60 13.54
CA TYR A 144 2.22 -5.71 13.72
C TYR A 144 2.50 -6.78 14.80
N SER A 145 3.33 -7.77 14.46
CA SER A 145 3.85 -8.74 15.42
C SER A 145 5.36 -8.54 15.54
N GLU A 146 5.84 -8.25 16.75
CA GLU A 146 7.28 -8.34 17.03
C GLU A 146 7.75 -9.77 16.72
N GLN A 147 8.76 -9.89 15.84
CA GLN A 147 9.43 -11.17 15.54
C GLN A 147 10.49 -11.46 16.60
#